data_52915c93a7021a590344d236c7fca81b
#
_entry.id   52915c93a7021a590344d236c7fca81b
#
_cell.length_a   1.000
_cell.length_b   1.000
_cell.length_c   1.000
_cell.angle_alpha   90.00
_cell.angle_beta   90.00
_cell.angle_gamma   90.00
#
_symmetry.space_group_name_H-M   'P 1'
#
loop_
_entity.id
_entity.type
_entity.pdbx_description
1 polymer ?
#
loop_
_entity_poly.entity_id
_entity_poly.type
_entity_poly.pdbx_seq_one_letter_code
_entity_poly.pdbx_strand_id
1 'polypeptide(L)'
;VPNYSEVLPKEASLETRLTKRIRLKIPLVSAAMDTVTEAETAISLAREGGIGIIHKNMSIEEQARQVMKVKKSETKIIENPVTIAPDATLREAKDVMARHNISGLPVVIGDRKLVGIVTDRDLRFETDLEKPVREVMTKEVVTGRALTTYDEAVAILRKHKIEKLPIVDENGRLVALLTFKDIQKEFNYPSAAKDERGRLLVGAAVGVGKGAIERASALVEASVDVLVVDTAHGNSKAVLDTVRAVKEKFKDCQVIAGNVATGDGAKALIEAGADGIKVGVGPGSICTTRVVTGVGVPQITALLDCCKVARQWDCPVCADGGIKYSGDIVKALACGAETVMVGNLLAGTDEAPGEVVFYQGRTYKVYRGMGSIQAMRAGSKDRYFQDEAASDKLVPEGVEGRVPYKGPLSKVVFQLMGGVRSGMGYLGARTIKELPEKARFVRITPAGLKESHVHDVQITEEPPNYNVP
;
A
#
# COMPACT_ATOMS: atom_id res chain seq x y z
N VAL A 1 -19.73 -20.68 10.62
CA VAL A 1 -21.05 -21.30 10.44
C VAL A 1 -21.92 -20.32 9.65
N PRO A 2 -22.62 -20.76 8.57
CA PRO A 2 -23.53 -19.89 7.83
C PRO A 2 -24.69 -19.40 8.72
N ASN A 3 -25.20 -18.23 8.38
CA ASN A 3 -26.30 -17.61 9.10
C ASN A 3 -27.43 -17.24 8.13
N TYR A 4 -28.62 -16.89 8.64
CA TYR A 4 -29.67 -16.29 7.80
C TYR A 4 -29.15 -15.00 7.16
N SER A 5 -29.39 -14.82 5.87
CA SER A 5 -28.88 -13.70 5.12
C SER A 5 -29.88 -13.17 4.11
N GLU A 6 -30.02 -11.85 4.09
CA GLU A 6 -30.68 -11.07 3.04
C GLU A 6 -29.66 -10.23 2.26
N VAL A 7 -28.35 -10.50 2.43
CA VAL A 7 -27.26 -9.74 1.85
C VAL A 7 -26.69 -10.48 0.65
N LEU A 8 -26.79 -9.87 -0.54
CA LEU A 8 -26.09 -10.39 -1.71
C LEU A 8 -24.61 -9.96 -1.67
N PRO A 9 -23.68 -10.77 -2.20
CA PRO A 9 -22.26 -10.42 -2.21
C PRO A 9 -21.94 -9.02 -2.78
N LYS A 10 -22.66 -8.59 -3.81
CA LYS A 10 -22.51 -7.26 -4.43
C LYS A 10 -22.92 -6.09 -3.53
N GLU A 11 -23.73 -6.33 -2.51
CA GLU A 11 -24.23 -5.33 -1.56
C GLU A 11 -23.34 -5.19 -0.33
N ALA A 12 -22.39 -6.13 -0.14
CA ALA A 12 -21.45 -6.09 0.98
C ALA A 12 -20.39 -5.00 0.77
N SER A 13 -20.29 -4.08 1.72
CA SER A 13 -19.26 -3.05 1.76
C SER A 13 -17.98 -3.58 2.40
N LEU A 14 -16.86 -3.41 1.70
CA LEU A 14 -15.53 -3.78 2.20
C LEU A 14 -14.79 -2.60 2.85
N GLU A 15 -15.44 -1.44 2.97
CA GLU A 15 -14.83 -0.28 3.62
C GLU A 15 -14.49 -0.58 5.09
N THR A 16 -13.30 -0.15 5.50
CA THR A 16 -12.76 -0.46 6.81
C THR A 16 -11.80 0.62 7.31
N ARG A 17 -11.31 0.46 8.55
CA ARG A 17 -10.30 1.33 9.14
C ARG A 17 -8.95 0.62 9.18
N LEU A 18 -7.90 1.34 8.83
CA LEU A 18 -6.52 0.91 9.02
C LEU A 18 -5.97 1.41 10.36
N THR A 19 -6.26 2.67 10.67
CA THR A 19 -5.92 3.36 11.92
C THR A 19 -7.14 4.14 12.43
N LYS A 20 -6.98 4.85 13.53
CA LYS A 20 -8.05 5.72 14.06
C LYS A 20 -8.54 6.77 13.03
N ARG A 21 -7.67 7.21 12.10
CA ARG A 21 -7.98 8.26 11.10
C ARG A 21 -8.01 7.75 9.66
N ILE A 22 -7.23 6.73 9.31
CA ILE A 22 -7.11 6.25 7.93
C ILE A 22 -8.17 5.19 7.65
N ARG A 23 -8.91 5.40 6.57
CA ARG A 23 -9.90 4.45 6.04
C ARG A 23 -9.44 3.88 4.71
N LEU A 24 -9.79 2.63 4.47
CA LEU A 24 -9.54 1.91 3.21
C LEU A 24 -10.85 1.48 2.58
N LYS A 25 -10.85 1.27 1.26
CA LYS A 25 -11.99 0.75 0.51
C LYS A 25 -12.09 -0.78 0.54
N ILE A 26 -10.96 -1.44 0.79
CA ILE A 26 -10.87 -2.90 0.99
C ILE A 26 -9.95 -3.20 2.18
N PRO A 27 -10.17 -4.31 2.92
CA PRO A 27 -9.42 -4.62 4.13
C PRO A 27 -8.03 -5.24 3.85
N LEU A 28 -7.34 -4.83 2.79
CA LEU A 28 -6.11 -5.47 2.34
C LEU A 28 -4.90 -4.56 2.48
N VAL A 29 -3.86 -5.08 3.14
CA VAL A 29 -2.57 -4.41 3.36
C VAL A 29 -1.46 -5.31 2.82
N SER A 30 -0.51 -4.79 2.04
CA SER A 30 0.65 -5.60 1.63
C SER A 30 1.77 -5.54 2.66
N ALA A 31 2.44 -6.68 2.88
CA ALA A 31 3.46 -6.83 3.90
C ALA A 31 4.74 -6.06 3.59
N ALA A 32 5.36 -5.49 4.62
CA ALA A 32 6.62 -4.75 4.53
C ALA A 32 7.82 -5.70 4.36
N MET A 33 7.86 -6.38 3.22
CA MET A 33 8.89 -7.38 2.90
C MET A 33 9.57 -7.02 1.57
N ASP A 34 10.87 -7.24 1.50
CA ASP A 34 11.72 -6.86 0.36
C ASP A 34 11.47 -7.66 -0.93
N THR A 35 10.62 -8.68 -0.88
CA THR A 35 10.11 -9.42 -2.04
C THR A 35 8.60 -9.24 -2.26
N VAL A 36 7.96 -8.28 -1.56
CA VAL A 36 6.51 -8.06 -1.63
C VAL A 36 6.16 -6.61 -1.96
N THR A 37 6.67 -5.63 -1.20
CA THR A 37 6.15 -4.25 -1.28
C THR A 37 7.24 -3.21 -1.47
N GLU A 38 7.34 -2.73 -2.69
CA GLU A 38 7.93 -1.46 -3.08
C GLU A 38 6.86 -0.57 -3.74
N ALA A 39 7.26 0.53 -4.37
CA ALA A 39 6.32 1.52 -4.91
C ALA A 39 5.30 0.93 -5.89
N GLU A 40 5.69 0.00 -6.79
CA GLU A 40 4.78 -0.57 -7.79
C GLU A 40 3.65 -1.36 -7.13
N THR A 41 3.98 -2.24 -6.17
CA THR A 41 2.97 -2.97 -5.39
C THR A 41 2.08 -2.01 -4.60
N ALA A 42 2.68 -0.99 -3.95
CA ALA A 42 1.93 -0.02 -3.17
C ALA A 42 0.97 0.80 -4.03
N ILE A 43 1.38 1.25 -5.23
CA ILE A 43 0.55 1.95 -6.20
C ILE A 43 -0.61 1.06 -6.65
N SER A 44 -0.31 -0.16 -7.08
CA SER A 44 -1.31 -1.07 -7.60
C SER A 44 -2.35 -1.42 -6.53
N LEU A 45 -1.91 -1.73 -5.30
CA LEU A 45 -2.82 -2.06 -4.22
C LEU A 45 -3.66 -0.87 -3.75
N ALA A 46 -3.09 0.35 -3.71
CA ALA A 46 -3.83 1.56 -3.37
C ALA A 46 -4.90 1.90 -4.43
N ARG A 47 -4.65 1.63 -5.71
CA ARG A 47 -5.64 1.74 -6.79
C ARG A 47 -6.83 0.81 -6.62
N GLU A 48 -6.60 -0.37 -6.08
CA GLU A 48 -7.66 -1.32 -5.74
C GLU A 48 -8.38 -0.98 -4.41
N GLY A 49 -7.91 0.02 -3.68
CA GLY A 49 -8.53 0.51 -2.44
C GLY A 49 -7.90 0.00 -1.15
N GLY A 50 -6.81 -0.76 -1.23
CA GLY A 50 -5.97 -1.17 -0.09
C GLY A 50 -4.82 -0.21 0.18
N ILE A 51 -3.77 -0.69 0.85
CA ILE A 51 -2.55 0.09 1.12
C ILE A 51 -1.31 -0.79 1.11
N GLY A 52 -0.22 -0.30 0.51
CA GLY A 52 1.09 -0.94 0.57
C GLY A 52 1.95 -0.37 1.69
N ILE A 53 2.68 -1.25 2.39
CA ILE A 53 3.67 -0.86 3.39
C ILE A 53 5.07 -1.09 2.82
N ILE A 54 5.76 0.00 2.46
CA ILE A 54 7.12 -0.05 1.91
C ILE A 54 8.08 -0.63 2.95
N HIS A 55 8.86 -1.63 2.57
CA HIS A 55 9.82 -2.27 3.47
C HIS A 55 11.03 -1.36 3.77
N LYS A 56 11.76 -1.68 4.85
CA LYS A 56 12.92 -0.91 5.32
C LYS A 56 14.30 -1.50 4.94
N ASN A 57 14.34 -2.64 4.22
CA ASN A 57 15.57 -3.28 3.76
C ASN A 57 16.21 -2.51 2.60
N MET A 58 16.39 -1.21 2.78
CA MET A 58 17.01 -0.27 1.87
C MET A 58 17.48 0.96 2.65
N SER A 59 18.23 1.86 2.02
CA SER A 59 18.64 3.12 2.65
C SER A 59 17.43 3.99 3.01
N ILE A 60 17.62 4.94 3.90
CA ILE A 60 16.56 5.90 4.30
C ILE A 60 16.09 6.71 3.09
N GLU A 61 17.02 7.16 2.28
CA GLU A 61 16.77 7.97 1.08
C GLU A 61 16.01 7.18 0.02
N GLU A 62 16.36 5.89 -0.16
CA GLU A 62 15.67 5.02 -1.12
C GLU A 62 14.23 4.78 -0.68
N GLN A 63 14.01 4.45 0.60
CA GLN A 63 12.65 4.25 1.11
C GLN A 63 11.80 5.52 0.98
N ALA A 64 12.35 6.69 1.28
CA ALA A 64 11.69 7.97 1.08
C ALA A 64 11.37 8.22 -0.41
N ARG A 65 12.29 7.87 -1.34
CA ARG A 65 12.02 7.93 -2.79
C ARG A 65 10.88 7.01 -3.22
N GLN A 66 10.80 5.79 -2.68
CA GLN A 66 9.71 4.86 -2.94
C GLN A 66 8.36 5.46 -2.49
N VAL A 67 8.31 6.04 -1.28
CA VAL A 67 7.11 6.75 -0.77
C VAL A 67 6.75 7.90 -1.70
N MET A 68 7.69 8.77 -2.07
CA MET A 68 7.45 9.88 -2.99
C MET A 68 6.94 9.40 -4.36
N LYS A 69 7.44 8.26 -4.87
CA LYS A 69 6.99 7.67 -6.14
C LYS A 69 5.50 7.31 -6.06
N VAL A 70 5.05 6.73 -4.94
CA VAL A 70 3.62 6.45 -4.72
C VAL A 70 2.82 7.75 -4.65
N LYS A 71 3.26 8.72 -3.86
CA LYS A 71 2.55 10.01 -3.69
C LYS A 71 2.45 10.82 -4.99
N LYS A 72 3.44 10.70 -5.87
CA LYS A 72 3.46 11.37 -7.19
C LYS A 72 2.74 10.59 -8.30
N SER A 73 2.41 9.33 -8.08
CA SER A 73 1.78 8.47 -9.11
C SER A 73 0.38 8.95 -9.50
N GLU A 74 -0.35 9.52 -8.53
CA GLU A 74 -1.65 10.14 -8.74
C GLU A 74 -1.77 11.43 -7.92
N THR A 75 -2.17 12.49 -8.59
CA THR A 75 -2.51 13.77 -7.98
C THR A 75 -3.73 14.31 -8.71
N LYS A 76 -4.69 14.89 -7.98
CA LYS A 76 -5.83 15.55 -8.64
C LYS A 76 -5.39 16.81 -9.37
N ILE A 77 -4.44 17.53 -8.81
CA ILE A 77 -3.92 18.79 -9.32
C ILE A 77 -2.42 18.83 -9.05
N ILE A 78 -1.62 19.10 -10.06
CA ILE A 78 -0.18 19.25 -9.93
C ILE A 78 0.11 20.66 -9.41
N GLU A 79 0.38 20.77 -8.12
CA GLU A 79 0.82 22.04 -7.52
C GLU A 79 2.26 22.35 -7.97
N ASN A 80 2.55 23.62 -8.27
CA ASN A 80 3.87 24.06 -8.75
C ASN A 80 4.41 23.24 -9.93
N PRO A 81 3.67 23.17 -11.06
CA PRO A 81 4.09 22.39 -12.21
C PRO A 81 5.44 22.88 -12.76
N VAL A 82 6.18 21.96 -13.38
CA VAL A 82 7.40 22.27 -14.11
C VAL A 82 7.05 23.20 -15.26
N THR A 83 7.84 24.27 -15.43
CA THR A 83 7.60 25.32 -16.42
C THR A 83 8.84 25.55 -17.26
N ILE A 84 8.68 26.30 -18.35
CA ILE A 84 9.79 26.75 -19.22
C ILE A 84 9.64 28.21 -19.55
N ALA A 85 10.77 28.88 -19.85
CA ALA A 85 10.78 30.25 -20.34
C ALA A 85 10.46 30.31 -21.85
N PRO A 86 9.84 31.37 -22.35
CA PRO A 86 9.52 31.51 -23.78
C PRO A 86 10.76 31.59 -24.69
N ASP A 87 11.89 32.03 -24.16
CA ASP A 87 13.15 32.16 -24.91
C ASP A 87 14.02 30.88 -24.83
N ALA A 88 13.63 29.89 -24.05
CA ALA A 88 14.29 28.58 -24.03
C ALA A 88 14.13 27.88 -25.38
N THR A 89 15.09 27.02 -25.74
CA THR A 89 15.06 26.28 -27.00
C THR A 89 14.09 25.09 -26.95
N LEU A 90 13.64 24.62 -28.11
CA LEU A 90 12.84 23.40 -28.21
C LEU A 90 13.60 22.15 -27.72
N ARG A 91 14.93 22.15 -27.83
CA ARG A 91 15.83 21.12 -27.29
C ARG A 91 15.70 21.09 -25.78
N GLU A 92 15.84 22.23 -25.11
CA GLU A 92 15.65 22.32 -23.64
C GLU A 92 14.25 21.87 -23.22
N ALA A 93 13.22 22.25 -23.99
CA ALA A 93 11.84 21.80 -23.70
C ALA A 93 11.72 20.28 -23.78
N LYS A 94 12.27 19.62 -24.81
CA LYS A 94 12.29 18.16 -24.93
C LYS A 94 13.07 17.49 -23.79
N ASP A 95 14.23 18.05 -23.42
CA ASP A 95 15.05 17.51 -22.33
C ASP A 95 14.34 17.61 -20.98
N VAL A 96 13.66 18.73 -20.70
CA VAL A 96 12.86 18.91 -19.49
C VAL A 96 11.68 17.93 -19.47
N MET A 97 10.96 17.80 -20.60
CA MET A 97 9.86 16.83 -20.72
C MET A 97 10.32 15.39 -20.49
N ALA A 98 11.45 14.99 -21.10
CA ALA A 98 12.03 13.65 -20.93
C ALA A 98 12.49 13.41 -19.48
N ARG A 99 13.21 14.36 -18.89
CA ARG A 99 13.73 14.26 -17.51
C ARG A 99 12.61 14.09 -16.48
N HIS A 100 11.48 14.79 -16.69
CA HIS A 100 10.34 14.77 -15.78
C HIS A 100 9.23 13.79 -16.19
N ASN A 101 9.41 13.08 -17.31
CA ASN A 101 8.41 12.17 -17.91
C ASN A 101 7.03 12.83 -18.10
N ILE A 102 7.03 14.05 -18.66
CA ILE A 102 5.83 14.85 -18.91
C ILE A 102 5.72 15.20 -20.39
N SER A 103 4.50 15.39 -20.89
CA SER A 103 4.18 15.61 -22.30
C SER A 103 3.80 17.07 -22.61
N GLY A 104 4.17 18.01 -21.75
CA GLY A 104 3.96 19.43 -22.01
C GLY A 104 4.28 20.29 -20.81
N LEU A 105 4.65 21.54 -21.10
CA LEU A 105 5.14 22.52 -20.16
C LEU A 105 4.35 23.82 -20.28
N PRO A 106 3.79 24.36 -19.20
CA PRO A 106 3.36 25.74 -19.15
C PRO A 106 4.55 26.67 -19.38
N VAL A 107 4.37 27.69 -20.22
CA VAL A 107 5.38 28.69 -20.53
C VAL A 107 5.11 29.94 -19.69
N VAL A 108 6.08 30.35 -18.88
CA VAL A 108 5.91 31.43 -17.92
C VAL A 108 7.01 32.49 -18.02
N ILE A 109 6.72 33.72 -17.62
CA ILE A 109 7.68 34.83 -17.49
C ILE A 109 7.64 35.39 -16.08
N GLY A 110 8.77 36.00 -15.66
CA GLY A 110 8.88 36.68 -14.37
C GLY A 110 8.39 35.84 -13.19
N ASP A 111 7.45 36.37 -12.43
CA ASP A 111 6.85 35.70 -11.27
C ASP A 111 5.73 34.74 -11.68
N ARG A 112 6.11 33.70 -12.47
CA ARG A 112 5.24 32.62 -12.96
C ARG A 112 3.99 33.07 -13.74
N LYS A 113 4.01 34.25 -14.38
CA LYS A 113 2.91 34.71 -15.23
C LYS A 113 2.81 33.79 -16.45
N LEU A 114 1.66 33.17 -16.66
CA LEU A 114 1.42 32.25 -17.77
C LEU A 114 1.35 33.04 -19.09
N VAL A 115 2.15 32.67 -20.12
CA VAL A 115 2.15 33.28 -21.44
C VAL A 115 1.93 32.29 -22.57
N GLY A 116 1.93 31.00 -22.28
CA GLY A 116 1.70 29.96 -23.28
C GLY A 116 1.74 28.54 -22.66
N ILE A 117 1.56 27.55 -23.51
CA ILE A 117 1.82 26.16 -23.24
C ILE A 117 2.46 25.48 -24.43
N VAL A 118 3.49 24.66 -24.22
CA VAL A 118 4.13 23.82 -25.23
C VAL A 118 3.97 22.36 -24.90
N THR A 119 3.61 21.53 -25.87
CA THR A 119 3.34 20.10 -25.69
C THR A 119 4.12 19.26 -26.70
N ASP A 120 4.21 17.92 -26.46
CA ASP A 120 4.80 16.98 -27.42
C ASP A 120 4.17 17.08 -28.82
N ARG A 121 2.89 17.46 -28.90
CA ARG A 121 2.18 17.66 -30.16
C ARG A 121 2.78 18.80 -30.95
N ASP A 122 3.10 19.91 -30.28
CA ASP A 122 3.71 21.12 -30.90
C ASP A 122 5.13 20.83 -31.35
N LEU A 123 5.87 19.95 -30.64
CA LEU A 123 7.27 19.62 -30.92
C LEU A 123 7.45 18.46 -31.91
N ARG A 124 6.38 17.75 -32.26
CA ARG A 124 6.46 16.49 -33.03
C ARG A 124 7.01 16.63 -34.41
N PHE A 125 6.69 17.71 -35.08
CA PHE A 125 7.07 17.98 -36.49
C PHE A 125 8.17 19.04 -36.63
N GLU A 126 8.67 19.56 -35.50
CA GLU A 126 9.75 20.55 -35.52
C GLU A 126 11.12 19.88 -35.70
N THR A 127 11.79 20.27 -36.75
CA THR A 127 13.14 19.77 -37.10
C THR A 127 14.28 20.67 -36.57
N ASP A 128 14.02 21.96 -36.45
CA ASP A 128 14.96 22.92 -35.87
C ASP A 128 14.73 23.06 -34.36
N LEU A 129 15.53 22.36 -33.56
CA LEU A 129 15.43 22.35 -32.12
C LEU A 129 16.07 23.57 -31.42
N GLU A 130 16.75 24.42 -32.18
CA GLU A 130 17.34 25.67 -31.63
C GLU A 130 16.34 26.85 -31.65
N LYS A 131 15.17 26.68 -32.26
CA LYS A 131 14.09 27.68 -32.21
C LYS A 131 13.64 27.93 -30.78
N PRO A 132 13.29 29.17 -30.40
CA PRO A 132 12.73 29.47 -29.11
C PRO A 132 11.28 28.95 -28.98
N VAL A 133 10.90 28.51 -27.76
CA VAL A 133 9.58 27.97 -27.43
C VAL A 133 8.44 28.91 -27.82
N ARG A 134 8.63 30.24 -27.72
CA ARG A 134 7.63 31.24 -28.07
C ARG A 134 7.14 31.20 -29.53
N GLU A 135 7.90 30.56 -30.42
CA GLU A 135 7.51 30.45 -31.84
C GLU A 135 6.55 29.33 -32.12
N VAL A 136 6.58 28.27 -31.28
CA VAL A 136 5.75 27.07 -31.47
C VAL A 136 4.68 26.87 -30.38
N MET A 137 4.80 27.57 -29.26
CA MET A 137 3.84 27.43 -28.14
C MET A 137 2.44 27.92 -28.54
N THR A 138 1.41 27.33 -27.95
CA THR A 138 0.05 27.87 -27.96
C THR A 138 0.00 29.09 -27.02
N LYS A 139 -0.32 30.26 -27.57
CA LYS A 139 -0.35 31.56 -26.84
C LYS A 139 -1.68 31.82 -26.17
N GLU A 140 -2.79 31.47 -26.84
CA GLU A 140 -4.13 31.59 -26.26
C GLU A 140 -4.47 30.33 -25.43
N VAL A 141 -4.05 30.37 -24.18
CA VAL A 141 -4.20 29.21 -23.28
C VAL A 141 -5.56 29.27 -22.55
N VAL A 142 -6.35 28.21 -22.67
CA VAL A 142 -7.52 28.03 -21.83
C VAL A 142 -7.05 27.73 -20.41
N THR A 143 -7.52 28.51 -19.44
CA THR A 143 -7.11 28.40 -18.03
C THR A 143 -8.30 28.18 -17.10
N GLY A 144 -8.06 27.51 -15.96
CA GLY A 144 -8.94 27.55 -14.81
C GLY A 144 -8.49 28.61 -13.80
N ARG A 145 -9.38 29.03 -12.90
CA ARG A 145 -9.06 29.95 -11.78
C ARG A 145 -8.67 29.15 -10.53
N ALA A 146 -7.98 29.77 -9.59
CA ALA A 146 -7.55 29.13 -8.33
C ALA A 146 -8.69 28.49 -7.52
N LEU A 147 -9.92 28.98 -7.67
CA LEU A 147 -11.13 28.45 -7.04
C LEU A 147 -11.90 27.45 -7.92
N THR A 148 -11.41 27.13 -9.12
CA THR A 148 -12.08 26.16 -10.01
C THR A 148 -12.12 24.79 -9.33
N THR A 149 -13.31 24.28 -9.15
CA THR A 149 -13.51 22.92 -8.63
C THR A 149 -13.01 21.89 -9.62
N TYR A 150 -12.75 20.68 -9.14
CA TYR A 150 -12.33 19.58 -10.01
C TYR A 150 -13.33 19.29 -11.13
N ASP A 151 -14.65 19.26 -10.82
CA ASP A 151 -15.70 18.99 -11.81
C ASP A 151 -15.79 20.10 -12.87
N GLU A 152 -15.64 21.35 -12.48
CA GLU A 152 -15.56 22.49 -13.41
C GLU A 152 -14.33 22.39 -14.31
N ALA A 153 -13.18 22.02 -13.76
CA ALA A 153 -11.95 21.82 -14.55
C ALA A 153 -12.11 20.70 -15.58
N VAL A 154 -12.76 19.57 -15.18
CA VAL A 154 -13.12 18.48 -16.09
C VAL A 154 -14.04 18.96 -17.21
N ALA A 155 -15.06 19.76 -16.87
CA ALA A 155 -15.99 20.33 -17.85
C ALA A 155 -15.26 21.25 -18.85
N ILE A 156 -14.31 22.08 -18.40
CA ILE A 156 -13.49 22.94 -19.25
C ILE A 156 -12.63 22.11 -20.22
N LEU A 157 -11.90 21.09 -19.70
CA LEU A 157 -11.08 20.20 -20.52
C LEU A 157 -11.91 19.52 -21.63
N ARG A 158 -13.08 19.02 -21.27
CA ARG A 158 -14.00 18.37 -22.21
C ARG A 158 -14.55 19.35 -23.27
N LYS A 159 -15.01 20.54 -22.84
CA LYS A 159 -15.58 21.57 -23.72
C LYS A 159 -14.56 22.04 -24.76
N HIS A 160 -13.32 22.29 -24.35
CA HIS A 160 -12.25 22.82 -25.21
C HIS A 160 -11.42 21.74 -25.89
N LYS A 161 -11.67 20.43 -25.60
CA LYS A 161 -10.93 19.26 -26.12
C LYS A 161 -9.42 19.37 -25.90
N ILE A 162 -9.03 19.89 -24.74
CA ILE A 162 -7.63 20.04 -24.33
C ILE A 162 -7.24 18.96 -23.28
N GLU A 163 -5.96 18.62 -23.26
CA GLU A 163 -5.44 17.59 -22.36
C GLU A 163 -4.82 18.16 -21.08
N LYS A 164 -4.57 19.47 -21.05
CA LYS A 164 -3.91 20.16 -19.94
C LYS A 164 -4.62 21.48 -19.68
N LEU A 165 -4.96 21.72 -18.43
CA LEU A 165 -5.61 22.93 -17.96
C LEU A 165 -4.72 23.61 -16.92
N PRO A 166 -3.96 24.67 -17.28
CA PRO A 166 -3.28 25.49 -16.30
C PRO A 166 -4.31 26.23 -15.41
N ILE A 167 -4.04 26.23 -14.11
CA ILE A 167 -4.81 26.96 -13.12
C ILE A 167 -4.02 28.19 -12.74
N VAL A 168 -4.65 29.36 -12.84
CA VAL A 168 -4.01 30.66 -12.55
C VAL A 168 -4.72 31.41 -11.45
N ASP A 169 -3.97 32.27 -10.75
CA ASP A 169 -4.51 33.23 -9.79
C ASP A 169 -5.14 34.46 -10.50
N GLU A 170 -5.63 35.41 -9.71
CA GLU A 170 -6.25 36.65 -10.20
C GLU A 170 -5.29 37.52 -11.02
N ASN A 171 -3.98 37.34 -10.84
CA ASN A 171 -2.92 38.08 -11.54
C ASN A 171 -2.41 37.34 -12.80
N GLY A 172 -3.02 36.18 -13.13
CA GLY A 172 -2.59 35.33 -14.23
C GLY A 172 -1.31 34.52 -13.96
N ARG A 173 -0.93 34.36 -12.68
CA ARG A 173 0.22 33.52 -12.29
C ARG A 173 -0.18 32.07 -12.21
N LEU A 174 0.65 31.22 -12.74
CA LEU A 174 0.44 29.77 -12.71
C LEU A 174 0.57 29.21 -11.28
N VAL A 175 -0.53 28.68 -10.77
CA VAL A 175 -0.62 28.05 -9.44
C VAL A 175 -0.54 26.54 -9.55
N ALA A 176 -1.24 25.96 -10.54
CA ALA A 176 -1.33 24.51 -10.68
C ALA A 176 -1.59 24.08 -12.13
N LEU A 177 -1.52 22.80 -12.38
CA LEU A 177 -1.85 22.18 -13.67
C LEU A 177 -2.71 20.94 -13.44
N LEU A 178 -3.82 20.83 -14.15
CA LEU A 178 -4.65 19.63 -14.22
C LEU A 178 -4.47 18.99 -15.60
N THR A 179 -4.34 17.65 -15.64
CA THR A 179 -4.21 16.93 -16.92
C THR A 179 -5.32 15.91 -17.13
N PHE A 180 -5.64 15.64 -18.40
CA PHE A 180 -6.60 14.61 -18.77
C PHE A 180 -6.19 13.21 -18.24
N LYS A 181 -4.87 12.95 -18.18
CA LYS A 181 -4.36 11.68 -17.61
C LYS A 181 -4.73 11.50 -16.15
N ASP A 182 -4.77 12.58 -15.37
CA ASP A 182 -5.13 12.53 -13.95
C ASP A 182 -6.63 12.26 -13.77
N ILE A 183 -7.45 12.83 -14.64
CA ILE A 183 -8.89 12.55 -14.70
C ILE A 183 -9.15 11.10 -15.10
N GLN A 184 -8.43 10.59 -16.10
CA GLN A 184 -8.58 9.22 -16.58
C GLN A 184 -8.21 8.20 -15.49
N LYS A 185 -7.18 8.49 -14.65
CA LYS A 185 -6.83 7.64 -13.51
C LYS A 185 -7.96 7.59 -12.48
N GLU A 186 -8.60 8.71 -12.18
CA GLU A 186 -9.73 8.74 -11.24
C GLU A 186 -10.93 7.94 -11.76
N PHE A 187 -11.19 8.04 -13.05
CA PHE A 187 -12.24 7.25 -13.71
C PHE A 187 -11.91 5.75 -13.76
N ASN A 188 -10.65 5.40 -14.02
CA ASN A 188 -10.20 4.01 -14.09
C ASN A 188 -10.11 3.34 -12.70
N TYR A 189 -9.85 4.11 -11.64
CA TYR A 189 -9.66 3.61 -10.28
C TYR A 189 -10.59 4.33 -9.26
N PRO A 190 -11.92 4.17 -9.39
CA PRO A 190 -12.88 4.88 -8.54
C PRO A 190 -12.82 4.45 -7.07
N SER A 191 -12.28 3.26 -6.80
CA SER A 191 -12.11 2.72 -5.46
C SER A 191 -10.73 3.02 -4.84
N ALA A 192 -9.87 3.78 -5.50
CA ALA A 192 -8.53 4.03 -5.02
C ALA A 192 -8.52 4.65 -3.62
N ALA A 193 -7.63 4.14 -2.76
CA ALA A 193 -7.39 4.68 -1.43
C ALA A 193 -6.51 5.94 -1.55
N LYS A 194 -7.09 7.10 -1.26
CA LYS A 194 -6.48 8.42 -1.45
C LYS A 194 -6.56 9.26 -0.19
N ASP A 195 -5.56 10.13 -0.03
CA ASP A 195 -5.56 11.19 0.97
C ASP A 195 -6.47 12.37 0.56
N GLU A 196 -6.60 13.35 1.43
CA GLU A 196 -7.42 14.55 1.20
C GLU A 196 -6.98 15.36 -0.05
N ARG A 197 -5.71 15.24 -0.46
CA ARG A 197 -5.16 15.85 -1.67
C ARG A 197 -5.34 15.01 -2.94
N GLY A 198 -6.01 13.87 -2.83
CA GLY A 198 -6.24 12.94 -3.94
C GLY A 198 -5.02 12.11 -4.34
N ARG A 199 -3.97 12.06 -3.50
CA ARG A 199 -2.79 11.22 -3.71
C ARG A 199 -3.01 9.84 -3.10
N LEU A 200 -2.44 8.79 -3.70
CA LEU A 200 -2.56 7.43 -3.18
C LEU A 200 -2.01 7.32 -1.75
N LEU A 201 -2.70 6.54 -0.92
CA LEU A 201 -2.24 6.22 0.42
C LEU A 201 -1.05 5.25 0.37
N VAL A 202 -0.07 5.49 1.24
CA VAL A 202 1.12 4.63 1.39
C VAL A 202 1.59 4.61 2.83
N GLY A 203 1.96 3.42 3.30
CA GLY A 203 2.66 3.24 4.56
C GLY A 203 4.13 2.87 4.36
N ALA A 204 4.92 3.02 5.40
CA ALA A 204 6.31 2.59 5.39
C ALA A 204 6.75 2.02 6.74
N ALA A 205 7.54 0.95 6.69
CA ALA A 205 8.06 0.30 7.87
C ALA A 205 9.25 1.06 8.45
N VAL A 206 9.29 1.16 9.77
CA VAL A 206 10.44 1.58 10.56
C VAL A 206 10.82 0.48 11.54
N GLY A 207 12.09 0.40 11.89
CA GLY A 207 12.58 -0.50 12.93
C GLY A 207 12.53 0.14 14.31
N VAL A 208 13.42 -0.35 15.19
CA VAL A 208 13.63 0.18 16.54
C VAL A 208 15.07 0.63 16.72
N GLY A 209 15.37 1.34 17.81
CA GLY A 209 16.73 1.73 18.16
C GLY A 209 17.28 2.92 17.39
N LYS A 210 18.63 2.94 17.22
CA LYS A 210 19.36 4.02 16.55
C LYS A 210 18.93 4.12 15.08
N GLY A 211 18.60 5.33 14.61
CA GLY A 211 18.16 5.57 13.22
C GLY A 211 16.65 5.42 12.96
N ALA A 212 15.87 4.85 13.89
CA ALA A 212 14.43 4.72 13.70
C ALA A 212 13.75 6.09 13.54
N ILE A 213 14.11 7.07 14.36
CA ILE A 213 13.55 8.42 14.32
C ILE A 213 14.05 9.20 13.10
N GLU A 214 15.30 8.99 12.67
CA GLU A 214 15.84 9.60 11.44
C GLU A 214 15.08 9.09 10.21
N ARG A 215 14.91 7.77 10.11
CA ARG A 215 14.09 7.14 9.05
C ARG A 215 12.64 7.64 9.07
N ALA A 216 12.02 7.70 10.25
CA ALA A 216 10.68 8.24 10.40
C ALA A 216 10.59 9.71 9.94
N SER A 217 11.60 10.54 10.23
CA SER A 217 11.65 11.93 9.76
C SER A 217 11.64 12.02 8.25
N ALA A 218 12.53 11.30 7.57
CA ALA A 218 12.62 11.30 6.10
C ALA A 218 11.32 10.80 5.44
N LEU A 219 10.66 9.80 6.06
CA LEU A 219 9.39 9.27 5.56
C LEU A 219 8.24 10.27 5.73
N VAL A 220 8.19 10.98 6.86
CA VAL A 220 7.20 12.05 7.10
C VAL A 220 7.41 13.20 6.12
N GLU A 221 8.66 13.62 5.88
CA GLU A 221 9.00 14.61 4.85
C GLU A 221 8.59 14.16 3.45
N ALA A 222 8.68 12.86 3.16
CA ALA A 222 8.18 12.25 1.92
C ALA A 222 6.64 12.14 1.87
N SER A 223 5.91 12.62 2.89
CA SER A 223 4.44 12.58 3.02
C SER A 223 3.88 11.16 3.15
N VAL A 224 4.53 10.27 3.91
CA VAL A 224 3.95 8.97 4.27
C VAL A 224 2.66 9.16 5.08
N ASP A 225 1.63 8.34 4.83
CA ASP A 225 0.35 8.44 5.53
C ASP A 225 0.37 7.68 6.87
N VAL A 226 1.10 6.58 6.94
CA VAL A 226 1.21 5.75 8.14
C VAL A 226 2.62 5.17 8.29
N LEU A 227 3.18 5.30 9.48
CA LEU A 227 4.41 4.61 9.88
C LEU A 227 4.05 3.27 10.54
N VAL A 228 4.79 2.23 10.21
CA VAL A 228 4.61 0.90 10.81
C VAL A 228 5.88 0.53 11.59
N VAL A 229 5.80 0.56 12.92
CA VAL A 229 6.88 0.04 13.77
C VAL A 229 6.79 -1.48 13.74
N ASP A 230 7.63 -2.09 12.92
CA ASP A 230 7.51 -3.48 12.48
C ASP A 230 8.62 -4.37 13.05
N THR A 231 8.27 -5.22 14.02
CA THR A 231 9.18 -6.13 14.71
C THR A 231 8.60 -7.54 14.85
N ALA A 232 9.45 -8.53 15.14
CA ALA A 232 9.01 -9.90 15.41
C ALA A 232 8.24 -9.98 16.73
N HIS A 233 8.57 -9.13 17.72
CA HIS A 233 7.95 -9.08 19.04
C HIS A 233 7.70 -7.62 19.47
N GLY A 234 6.45 -7.17 19.34
CA GLY A 234 6.04 -5.79 19.61
C GLY A 234 5.93 -5.43 21.09
N ASN A 235 5.68 -6.40 21.97
CA ASN A 235 5.60 -6.17 23.41
C ASN A 235 7.00 -6.15 24.06
N SER A 236 7.84 -5.24 23.64
CA SER A 236 9.19 -5.05 24.16
C SER A 236 9.48 -3.59 24.45
N LYS A 237 10.38 -3.34 25.40
CA LYS A 237 10.75 -1.96 25.81
C LYS A 237 11.15 -1.10 24.63
N ALA A 238 12.02 -1.62 23.73
CA ALA A 238 12.51 -0.89 22.58
C ALA A 238 11.40 -0.47 21.60
N VAL A 239 10.40 -1.33 21.40
CA VAL A 239 9.24 -1.03 20.54
C VAL A 239 8.36 0.04 21.17
N LEU A 240 8.00 -0.13 22.45
CA LEU A 240 7.16 0.83 23.19
C LEU A 240 7.80 2.22 23.25
N ASP A 241 9.09 2.29 23.53
CA ASP A 241 9.85 3.55 23.54
C ASP A 241 9.90 4.19 22.15
N THR A 242 10.09 3.39 21.09
CA THR A 242 10.08 3.89 19.69
C THR A 242 8.71 4.45 19.33
N VAL A 243 7.62 3.77 19.67
CA VAL A 243 6.26 4.26 19.41
C VAL A 243 6.02 5.61 20.11
N ARG A 244 6.38 5.72 21.39
CA ARG A 244 6.27 6.99 22.14
C ARG A 244 7.08 8.11 21.49
N ALA A 245 8.34 7.85 21.16
CA ALA A 245 9.22 8.84 20.54
C ALA A 245 8.72 9.32 19.17
N VAL A 246 8.19 8.40 18.32
CA VAL A 246 7.59 8.75 17.03
C VAL A 246 6.35 9.61 17.23
N LYS A 247 5.46 9.23 18.16
CA LYS A 247 4.22 9.98 18.45
C LYS A 247 4.49 11.35 19.08
N GLU A 248 5.50 11.47 19.91
CA GLU A 248 5.92 12.74 20.50
C GLU A 248 6.45 13.71 19.43
N LYS A 249 7.31 13.21 18.54
CA LYS A 249 7.93 14.02 17.48
C LYS A 249 6.95 14.35 16.34
N PHE A 250 6.08 13.42 15.95
CA PHE A 250 5.17 13.53 14.80
C PHE A 250 3.71 13.30 15.23
N LYS A 251 3.15 14.26 15.96
CA LYS A 251 1.81 14.15 16.59
C LYS A 251 0.68 13.79 15.63
N ASP A 252 0.75 14.27 14.38
CA ASP A 252 -0.29 14.05 13.38
C ASP A 252 -0.07 12.76 12.57
N CYS A 253 1.13 12.17 12.60
CA CYS A 253 1.43 10.95 11.89
C CYS A 253 0.70 9.76 12.55
N GLN A 254 0.06 8.94 11.72
CA GLN A 254 -0.56 7.70 12.18
C GLN A 254 0.50 6.62 12.33
N VAL A 255 0.43 5.85 13.41
CA VAL A 255 1.39 4.79 13.75
C VAL A 255 0.69 3.47 13.99
N ILE A 256 1.07 2.46 13.22
CA ILE A 256 0.75 1.06 13.50
C ILE A 256 1.97 0.42 14.16
N ALA A 257 1.78 -0.40 15.19
CA ALA A 257 2.87 -1.09 15.84
C ALA A 257 2.58 -2.59 16.01
N GLY A 258 3.63 -3.41 15.98
CA GLY A 258 3.56 -4.85 16.14
C GLY A 258 4.91 -5.55 15.98
N ASN A 259 4.90 -6.90 16.04
CA ASN A 259 3.73 -7.75 16.14
C ASN A 259 3.49 -8.19 17.59
N VAL A 260 2.24 -8.31 17.92
CA VAL A 260 1.80 -8.88 19.21
C VAL A 260 0.86 -10.07 18.96
N ALA A 261 0.65 -10.90 20.00
CA ALA A 261 -0.24 -12.06 19.92
C ALA A 261 -1.10 -12.23 21.17
N THR A 262 -1.05 -11.28 22.11
CA THR A 262 -1.78 -11.30 23.37
C THR A 262 -2.46 -9.98 23.65
N GLY A 263 -3.55 -10.01 24.42
CA GLY A 263 -4.27 -8.81 24.85
C GLY A 263 -3.38 -7.83 25.63
N ASP A 264 -2.49 -8.33 26.49
CA ASP A 264 -1.55 -7.48 27.24
C ASP A 264 -0.56 -6.75 26.29
N GLY A 265 -0.04 -7.46 25.27
CA GLY A 265 0.81 -6.84 24.26
C GLY A 265 0.06 -5.78 23.43
N ALA A 266 -1.20 -6.05 23.07
CA ALA A 266 -2.05 -5.10 22.40
C ALA A 266 -2.28 -3.85 23.25
N LYS A 267 -2.61 -4.03 24.55
CA LYS A 267 -2.78 -2.93 25.50
C LYS A 267 -1.52 -2.06 25.63
N ALA A 268 -0.37 -2.70 25.79
CA ALA A 268 0.91 -1.99 25.94
C ALA A 268 1.23 -1.10 24.72
N LEU A 269 0.98 -1.57 23.48
CA LEU A 269 1.18 -0.78 22.27
C LEU A 269 0.20 0.40 22.17
N ILE A 270 -1.07 0.19 22.55
CA ILE A 270 -2.09 1.24 22.54
C ILE A 270 -1.74 2.33 23.57
N GLU A 271 -1.34 1.95 24.78
CA GLU A 271 -0.90 2.87 25.83
C GLU A 271 0.39 3.62 25.45
N ALA A 272 1.24 3.02 24.61
CA ALA A 272 2.39 3.71 24.05
C ALA A 272 2.02 4.74 22.96
N GLY A 273 0.77 4.76 22.49
CA GLY A 273 0.24 5.75 21.55
C GLY A 273 0.02 5.21 20.11
N ALA A 274 0.04 3.89 19.90
CA ALA A 274 -0.25 3.33 18.59
C ALA A 274 -1.70 3.65 18.15
N ASP A 275 -1.88 4.03 16.88
CA ASP A 275 -3.17 4.33 16.25
C ASP A 275 -3.81 3.08 15.61
N GLY A 276 -3.05 2.01 15.51
CA GLY A 276 -3.44 0.68 15.07
C GLY A 276 -2.44 -0.35 15.55
N ILE A 277 -2.85 -1.59 15.74
CA ILE A 277 -1.97 -2.68 16.17
C ILE A 277 -1.90 -3.80 15.13
N LYS A 278 -0.73 -4.41 15.00
CA LYS A 278 -0.48 -5.52 14.09
C LYS A 278 -0.31 -6.81 14.86
N VAL A 279 -1.17 -7.81 14.57
CA VAL A 279 -1.29 -9.05 15.34
C VAL A 279 -0.83 -10.23 14.52
N GLY A 280 0.14 -10.98 15.06
CA GLY A 280 0.64 -12.22 14.46
C GLY A 280 2.08 -12.50 14.83
N VAL A 281 2.31 -13.56 15.63
CA VAL A 281 3.64 -14.05 15.96
C VAL A 281 3.78 -15.49 15.46
N GLY A 282 4.57 -15.65 14.40
CA GLY A 282 4.89 -16.93 13.77
C GLY A 282 3.86 -17.53 12.79
N PRO A 283 2.76 -16.86 12.32
CA PRO A 283 1.81 -17.47 11.39
C PRO A 283 2.24 -17.40 9.92
N GLY A 284 3.27 -16.63 9.57
CA GLY A 284 3.71 -16.45 8.17
C GLY A 284 4.14 -17.75 7.51
N SER A 285 3.87 -17.90 6.22
CA SER A 285 4.18 -19.14 5.45
C SER A 285 5.66 -19.48 5.36
N ILE A 286 6.53 -18.47 5.52
CA ILE A 286 7.99 -18.57 5.47
C ILE A 286 8.63 -18.28 6.84
N CYS A 287 7.83 -18.19 7.90
CA CYS A 287 8.27 -17.92 9.26
C CYS A 287 8.59 -19.24 9.99
N THR A 288 9.76 -19.31 10.61
CA THR A 288 10.18 -20.44 11.44
C THR A 288 10.26 -20.10 12.93
N THR A 289 9.83 -18.92 13.34
CA THR A 289 9.88 -18.45 14.75
C THR A 289 9.36 -19.48 15.72
N ARG A 290 8.17 -20.07 15.46
CA ARG A 290 7.56 -21.06 16.34
C ARG A 290 8.38 -22.34 16.49
N VAL A 291 9.09 -22.74 15.44
CA VAL A 291 9.91 -23.95 15.44
C VAL A 291 11.28 -23.68 16.09
N VAL A 292 11.87 -22.52 15.78
CA VAL A 292 13.22 -22.16 16.26
C VAL A 292 13.20 -21.71 17.71
N THR A 293 12.21 -20.93 18.12
CA THR A 293 12.14 -20.31 19.45
C THR A 293 11.15 -21.01 20.41
N GLY A 294 10.23 -21.81 19.89
CA GLY A 294 9.11 -22.38 20.64
C GLY A 294 8.02 -21.35 20.99
N VAL A 295 8.14 -20.11 20.53
CA VAL A 295 7.23 -19.00 20.85
C VAL A 295 6.32 -18.67 19.66
N GLY A 296 5.04 -18.45 19.95
CA GLY A 296 4.01 -18.04 18.98
C GLY A 296 2.62 -18.44 19.43
N VAL A 297 1.61 -17.88 18.78
CA VAL A 297 0.20 -18.15 19.08
C VAL A 297 -0.55 -18.44 17.79
N PRO A 298 -1.46 -19.45 17.73
CA PRO A 298 -2.33 -19.64 16.58
C PRO A 298 -3.12 -18.37 16.25
N GLN A 299 -3.19 -18.00 14.98
CA GLN A 299 -3.62 -16.65 14.57
C GLN A 299 -5.04 -16.29 15.05
N ILE A 300 -5.99 -17.21 14.95
CA ILE A 300 -7.37 -16.96 15.43
C ILE A 300 -7.40 -16.69 16.95
N THR A 301 -6.64 -17.47 17.74
CA THR A 301 -6.52 -17.24 19.19
C THR A 301 -5.92 -15.87 19.49
N ALA A 302 -4.83 -15.50 18.80
CA ALA A 302 -4.19 -14.19 18.97
C ALA A 302 -5.15 -13.04 18.61
N LEU A 303 -5.90 -13.17 17.52
CA LEU A 303 -6.87 -12.16 17.10
C LEU A 303 -8.01 -11.99 18.09
N LEU A 304 -8.61 -13.09 18.57
CA LEU A 304 -9.70 -13.03 19.55
C LEU A 304 -9.26 -12.32 20.83
N ASP A 305 -8.04 -12.61 21.31
CA ASP A 305 -7.50 -11.98 22.52
C ASP A 305 -7.17 -10.50 22.31
N CYS A 306 -6.40 -10.17 21.25
CA CYS A 306 -6.02 -8.80 20.95
C CYS A 306 -7.21 -7.89 20.59
N CYS A 307 -8.15 -8.37 19.75
CA CYS A 307 -9.31 -7.59 19.32
C CYS A 307 -10.26 -7.28 20.48
N LYS A 308 -10.37 -8.18 21.46
CA LYS A 308 -11.16 -7.94 22.67
C LYS A 308 -10.66 -6.71 23.44
N VAL A 309 -9.35 -6.56 23.57
CA VAL A 309 -8.72 -5.42 24.23
C VAL A 309 -8.77 -4.18 23.34
N ALA A 310 -8.39 -4.29 22.09
CA ALA A 310 -8.31 -3.17 21.14
C ALA A 310 -9.66 -2.45 20.96
N ARG A 311 -10.77 -3.21 20.99
CA ARG A 311 -12.15 -2.67 20.93
C ARG A 311 -12.46 -1.70 22.07
N GLN A 312 -11.94 -1.94 23.29
CA GLN A 312 -12.16 -1.05 24.45
C GLN A 312 -11.49 0.30 24.27
N TRP A 313 -10.47 0.39 23.40
CA TRP A 313 -9.70 1.59 23.11
C TRP A 313 -9.99 2.19 21.74
N ASP A 314 -11.01 1.68 21.04
CA ASP A 314 -11.33 2.03 19.65
C ASP A 314 -10.09 2.03 18.72
N CYS A 315 -9.21 1.03 18.91
CA CYS A 315 -7.97 0.88 18.15
C CYS A 315 -8.10 -0.24 17.11
N PRO A 316 -7.96 0.09 15.80
CA PRO A 316 -8.04 -0.93 14.74
C PRO A 316 -6.95 -1.98 14.83
N VAL A 317 -7.30 -3.21 14.44
CA VAL A 317 -6.40 -4.36 14.40
C VAL A 317 -6.14 -4.79 12.97
N CYS A 318 -4.86 -4.93 12.61
CA CYS A 318 -4.41 -5.56 11.38
C CYS A 318 -3.95 -7.00 11.66
N ALA A 319 -4.62 -7.99 11.08
CA ALA A 319 -4.22 -9.39 11.17
C ALA A 319 -3.07 -9.67 10.21
N ASP A 320 -1.89 -10.04 10.73
CA ASP A 320 -0.68 -10.23 9.93
C ASP A 320 -0.23 -11.69 9.92
N GLY A 321 -0.23 -12.28 8.72
CA GLY A 321 0.24 -13.63 8.47
C GLY A 321 -0.83 -14.72 8.60
N GLY A 322 -0.52 -15.88 8.03
CA GLY A 322 -1.40 -17.07 8.08
C GLY A 322 -2.53 -17.07 7.04
N ILE A 323 -2.63 -16.08 6.19
CA ILE A 323 -3.65 -15.94 5.14
C ILE A 323 -3.21 -16.70 3.88
N LYS A 324 -3.94 -17.72 3.51
CA LYS A 324 -3.72 -18.54 2.30
C LYS A 324 -4.83 -18.35 1.27
N TYR A 325 -6.05 -18.15 1.72
CA TYR A 325 -7.27 -18.04 0.92
C TYR A 325 -8.13 -16.86 1.37
N SER A 326 -9.07 -16.44 0.54
CA SER A 326 -10.05 -15.40 0.90
C SER A 326 -10.88 -15.78 2.15
N GLY A 327 -11.15 -17.06 2.34
CA GLY A 327 -11.84 -17.56 3.55
C GLY A 327 -11.07 -17.27 4.85
N ASP A 328 -9.72 -17.21 4.80
CA ASP A 328 -8.93 -16.84 5.98
C ASP A 328 -9.04 -15.37 6.30
N ILE A 329 -9.19 -14.53 5.26
CA ILE A 329 -9.51 -13.09 5.43
C ILE A 329 -10.83 -12.94 6.16
N VAL A 330 -11.88 -13.65 5.72
CA VAL A 330 -13.21 -13.62 6.39
C VAL A 330 -13.10 -14.04 7.85
N LYS A 331 -12.34 -15.09 8.15
CA LYS A 331 -12.12 -15.55 9.53
C LYS A 331 -11.40 -14.49 10.38
N ALA A 332 -10.36 -13.86 9.85
CA ALA A 332 -9.63 -12.80 10.55
C ALA A 332 -10.54 -11.60 10.87
N LEU A 333 -11.31 -11.13 9.87
CA LEU A 333 -12.28 -10.05 10.06
C LEU A 333 -13.39 -10.43 11.04
N ALA A 334 -13.87 -11.67 11.00
CA ALA A 334 -14.86 -12.21 11.94
C ALA A 334 -14.34 -12.29 13.38
N CYS A 335 -13.04 -12.38 13.61
CA CYS A 335 -12.43 -12.24 14.94
C CYS A 335 -12.41 -10.81 15.47
N GLY A 336 -12.68 -9.81 14.61
CA GLY A 336 -12.66 -8.39 14.95
C GLY A 336 -11.46 -7.63 14.40
N ALA A 337 -10.61 -8.23 13.57
CA ALA A 337 -9.65 -7.48 12.78
C ALA A 337 -10.38 -6.58 11.78
N GLU A 338 -9.83 -5.40 11.51
CA GLU A 338 -10.39 -4.46 10.54
C GLU A 338 -9.64 -4.53 9.20
N THR A 339 -8.38 -4.97 9.22
CA THR A 339 -7.57 -5.20 8.03
C THR A 339 -6.76 -6.50 8.13
N VAL A 340 -6.29 -6.99 6.99
CA VAL A 340 -5.39 -8.15 6.93
C VAL A 340 -4.14 -7.79 6.13
N MET A 341 -2.98 -8.15 6.66
CA MET A 341 -1.71 -8.01 5.96
C MET A 341 -1.33 -9.33 5.28
N VAL A 342 -0.99 -9.24 4.00
CA VAL A 342 -0.66 -10.41 3.18
C VAL A 342 0.71 -10.25 2.52
N GLY A 343 1.52 -11.30 2.57
CA GLY A 343 2.81 -11.41 1.91
C GLY A 343 2.74 -12.38 0.72
N ASN A 344 2.62 -13.68 1.01
CA ASN A 344 2.63 -14.77 0.04
C ASN A 344 1.64 -14.57 -1.12
N LEU A 345 0.42 -14.13 -0.82
CA LEU A 345 -0.62 -13.96 -1.83
C LEU A 345 -0.26 -12.92 -2.89
N LEU A 346 0.54 -11.90 -2.54
CA LEU A 346 0.97 -10.82 -3.43
C LEU A 346 2.40 -11.01 -3.95
N ALA A 347 3.24 -11.83 -3.31
CA ALA A 347 4.65 -12.01 -3.70
C ALA A 347 4.84 -12.53 -5.14
N GLY A 348 3.84 -13.25 -5.69
CA GLY A 348 3.85 -13.79 -7.05
C GLY A 348 3.34 -12.83 -8.13
N THR A 349 2.92 -11.61 -7.78
CA THR A 349 2.35 -10.66 -8.73
C THR A 349 3.40 -9.91 -9.54
N ASP A 350 3.01 -9.32 -10.67
CA ASP A 350 3.88 -8.55 -11.55
C ASP A 350 4.61 -7.43 -10.80
N GLU A 351 3.89 -6.75 -9.93
CA GLU A 351 4.32 -5.53 -9.23
C GLU A 351 5.23 -5.81 -8.03
N ALA A 352 5.24 -7.06 -7.52
CA ALA A 352 6.11 -7.42 -6.40
C ALA A 352 7.59 -7.40 -6.82
N PRO A 353 8.51 -6.91 -5.96
CA PRO A 353 9.93 -6.73 -6.32
C PRO A 353 10.74 -8.02 -6.41
N GLY A 354 10.21 -9.17 -5.97
CA GLY A 354 10.90 -10.46 -6.03
C GLY A 354 11.28 -10.83 -7.47
N GLU A 355 12.47 -11.36 -7.66
CA GLU A 355 12.99 -11.80 -8.96
C GLU A 355 12.13 -12.89 -9.59
N VAL A 356 11.97 -12.83 -10.92
CA VAL A 356 11.30 -13.88 -11.70
C VAL A 356 12.27 -15.02 -11.92
N VAL A 357 11.83 -16.24 -11.59
CA VAL A 357 12.62 -17.47 -11.73
C VAL A 357 11.85 -18.49 -12.56
N PHE A 358 12.50 -19.03 -13.59
CA PHE A 358 11.98 -20.14 -14.37
C PHE A 358 12.48 -21.48 -13.81
N TYR A 359 11.55 -22.36 -13.42
CA TYR A 359 11.89 -23.64 -12.81
C TYR A 359 10.90 -24.72 -13.22
N GLN A 360 11.42 -25.87 -13.67
CA GLN A 360 10.61 -27.03 -14.11
C GLN A 360 9.46 -26.65 -15.07
N GLY A 361 9.76 -25.80 -16.06
CA GLY A 361 8.78 -25.39 -17.07
C GLY A 361 7.73 -24.39 -16.60
N ARG A 362 7.84 -23.84 -15.38
CA ARG A 362 6.91 -22.87 -14.81
C ARG A 362 7.64 -21.62 -14.32
N THR A 363 6.92 -20.51 -14.34
CA THR A 363 7.41 -19.22 -13.82
C THR A 363 7.07 -19.07 -12.35
N TYR A 364 8.06 -18.64 -11.56
CA TYR A 364 7.94 -18.34 -10.13
C TYR A 364 8.51 -16.96 -9.83
N LYS A 365 8.23 -16.45 -8.64
CA LYS A 365 8.91 -15.29 -8.07
C LYS A 365 9.58 -15.66 -6.75
N VAL A 366 10.76 -15.10 -6.51
CA VAL A 366 11.47 -15.26 -5.24
C VAL A 366 10.62 -14.64 -4.12
N TYR A 367 10.48 -15.37 -3.04
CA TYR A 367 9.79 -14.93 -1.83
C TYR A 367 10.58 -15.35 -0.61
N ARG A 368 10.96 -14.40 0.24
CA ARG A 368 11.77 -14.68 1.43
C ARG A 368 11.22 -14.02 2.69
N GLY A 369 11.41 -14.70 3.82
CA GLY A 369 11.11 -14.16 5.14
C GLY A 369 12.10 -13.07 5.54
N MET A 370 11.60 -12.07 6.26
CA MET A 370 12.48 -11.02 6.82
C MET A 370 13.47 -11.56 7.84
N GLY A 371 13.20 -12.75 8.43
CA GLY A 371 14.12 -13.50 9.30
C GLY A 371 15.01 -14.49 8.55
N SER A 372 15.04 -14.53 7.22
CA SER A 372 15.99 -15.32 6.46
C SER A 372 17.40 -14.70 6.54
N ILE A 373 18.41 -15.52 6.36
CA ILE A 373 19.82 -15.07 6.47
C ILE A 373 20.10 -13.91 5.50
N GLN A 374 19.63 -14.00 4.26
CA GLN A 374 19.87 -12.95 3.26
C GLN A 374 19.13 -11.67 3.60
N ALA A 375 17.86 -11.76 4.04
CA ALA A 375 17.09 -10.58 4.45
C ALA A 375 17.72 -9.90 5.68
N MET A 376 18.20 -10.68 6.65
CA MET A 376 18.90 -10.16 7.82
C MET A 376 20.21 -9.47 7.45
N ARG A 377 20.99 -10.03 6.52
CA ARG A 377 22.21 -9.41 5.99
C ARG A 377 21.91 -8.12 5.21
N ALA A 378 20.77 -8.04 4.56
CA ALA A 378 20.35 -6.87 3.81
C ALA A 378 19.80 -5.72 4.69
N GLY A 379 19.52 -5.95 6.00
CA GLY A 379 19.13 -4.89 6.92
C GLY A 379 18.00 -5.21 7.91
N SER A 380 17.44 -6.42 7.93
CA SER A 380 16.32 -6.77 8.83
C SER A 380 16.71 -7.36 10.18
N LYS A 381 18.01 -7.28 10.59
CA LYS A 381 18.51 -7.80 11.86
C LYS A 381 17.80 -7.22 13.08
N ASP A 382 17.50 -5.92 13.08
CA ASP A 382 16.83 -5.18 14.13
C ASP A 382 15.40 -5.69 14.40
N ARG A 383 14.73 -6.21 13.36
CA ARG A 383 13.42 -6.86 13.50
C ARG A 383 13.44 -8.03 14.47
N TYR A 384 14.58 -8.72 14.56
CA TYR A 384 14.81 -9.92 15.36
C TYR A 384 15.76 -9.68 16.54
N PHE A 385 16.01 -8.41 16.89
CA PHE A 385 16.91 -8.00 17.99
C PHE A 385 18.34 -8.56 17.87
N GLN A 386 18.84 -8.67 16.62
CA GLN A 386 20.17 -9.18 16.31
C GLN A 386 21.08 -8.14 15.65
N ASP A 387 20.85 -6.85 15.91
CA ASP A 387 21.57 -5.71 15.29
C ASP A 387 23.09 -5.82 15.44
N GLU A 388 23.55 -6.21 16.64
CA GLU A 388 24.95 -6.31 17.00
C GLU A 388 25.58 -7.65 16.60
N ALA A 389 24.77 -8.61 16.11
CA ALA A 389 25.27 -9.92 15.74
C ALA A 389 26.13 -9.86 14.46
N ALA A 390 27.32 -10.49 14.51
CA ALA A 390 28.10 -10.69 13.31
C ALA A 390 27.37 -11.54 12.28
N SER A 391 27.61 -11.30 10.99
CA SER A 391 26.86 -11.91 9.91
C SER A 391 26.94 -13.45 9.83
N ASP A 392 27.95 -14.04 10.43
CA ASP A 392 28.20 -15.48 10.57
C ASP A 392 27.54 -16.11 11.82
N LYS A 393 27.04 -15.26 12.73
CA LYS A 393 26.39 -15.67 14.00
C LYS A 393 24.89 -15.39 14.05
N LEU A 394 24.28 -15.10 12.91
CA LEU A 394 22.84 -14.86 12.84
C LEU A 394 22.05 -16.14 13.07
N VAL A 395 20.97 -16.06 13.85
CA VAL A 395 20.00 -17.13 14.06
C VAL A 395 18.76 -16.81 13.23
N PRO A 396 18.53 -17.50 12.09
CA PRO A 396 17.39 -17.20 11.23
C PRO A 396 16.07 -17.70 11.81
N GLU A 397 15.03 -16.88 11.66
CA GLU A 397 13.64 -17.20 11.99
C GLU A 397 12.73 -17.19 10.75
N GLY A 398 13.30 -17.42 9.59
CA GLY A 398 12.60 -17.47 8.32
C GLY A 398 13.41 -18.17 7.24
N VAL A 399 12.70 -18.60 6.21
CA VAL A 399 13.28 -19.28 5.04
C VAL A 399 13.16 -18.45 3.78
N GLU A 400 13.90 -18.85 2.77
CA GLU A 400 13.81 -18.34 1.40
C GLU A 400 13.19 -19.42 0.53
N GLY A 401 12.35 -18.99 -0.40
CA GLY A 401 11.66 -19.89 -1.30
C GLY A 401 11.17 -19.15 -2.54
N ARG A 402 10.26 -19.75 -3.22
CA ARG A 402 9.59 -19.20 -4.41
C ARG A 402 8.10 -19.45 -4.35
N VAL A 403 7.33 -18.56 -4.94
CA VAL A 403 5.89 -18.69 -5.10
C VAL A 403 5.54 -18.72 -6.58
N PRO A 404 4.45 -19.39 -6.99
CA PRO A 404 3.98 -19.34 -8.37
C PRO A 404 3.73 -17.90 -8.81
N TYR A 405 4.12 -17.61 -10.05
CA TYR A 405 3.77 -16.34 -10.69
C TYR A 405 2.26 -16.27 -10.93
N LYS A 406 1.66 -15.11 -10.66
CA LYS A 406 0.20 -14.90 -10.62
C LYS A 406 -0.31 -13.82 -11.60
N GLY A 407 0.59 -13.15 -12.33
CA GLY A 407 0.23 -12.00 -13.16
C GLY A 407 -0.13 -10.75 -12.36
N PRO A 408 -0.97 -9.85 -12.91
CA PRO A 408 -1.26 -8.55 -12.29
C PRO A 408 -1.90 -8.66 -10.90
N LEU A 409 -1.47 -7.81 -9.98
CA LEU A 409 -1.99 -7.72 -8.61
C LEU A 409 -3.51 -7.51 -8.57
N SER A 410 -4.04 -6.70 -9.48
CA SER A 410 -5.48 -6.40 -9.56
C SER A 410 -6.33 -7.66 -9.72
N LYS A 411 -5.88 -8.65 -10.50
CA LYS A 411 -6.59 -9.94 -10.65
C LYS A 411 -6.63 -10.73 -9.36
N VAL A 412 -5.51 -10.75 -8.62
CA VAL A 412 -5.43 -11.43 -7.32
C VAL A 412 -6.35 -10.76 -6.30
N VAL A 413 -6.32 -9.43 -6.21
CA VAL A 413 -7.18 -8.65 -5.32
C VAL A 413 -8.65 -8.86 -5.65
N PHE A 414 -9.02 -8.86 -6.93
CA PHE A 414 -10.39 -9.12 -7.38
C PHE A 414 -10.93 -10.46 -6.86
N GLN A 415 -10.15 -11.54 -6.99
CA GLN A 415 -10.53 -12.87 -6.51
C GLN A 415 -10.64 -12.92 -4.99
N LEU A 416 -9.69 -12.33 -4.26
CA LEU A 416 -9.70 -12.28 -2.81
C LEU A 416 -10.93 -11.52 -2.29
N MET A 417 -11.20 -10.34 -2.84
CA MET A 417 -12.32 -9.50 -2.42
C MET A 417 -13.67 -10.08 -2.82
N GLY A 418 -13.75 -10.77 -3.95
CA GLY A 418 -14.92 -11.56 -4.35
C GLY A 418 -15.25 -12.65 -3.33
N GLY A 419 -14.23 -13.41 -2.89
CA GLY A 419 -14.40 -14.43 -1.86
C GLY A 419 -14.80 -13.85 -0.50
N VAL A 420 -14.26 -12.66 -0.12
CA VAL A 420 -14.67 -11.98 1.12
C VAL A 420 -16.14 -11.56 1.06
N ARG A 421 -16.59 -10.94 -0.05
CA ARG A 421 -18.00 -10.58 -0.24
C ARG A 421 -18.92 -11.80 -0.18
N SER A 422 -18.53 -12.92 -0.80
CA SER A 422 -19.28 -14.17 -0.70
C SER A 422 -19.42 -14.65 0.76
N GLY A 423 -18.31 -14.62 1.53
CA GLY A 423 -18.32 -14.97 2.94
C GLY A 423 -19.23 -14.05 3.76
N MET A 424 -19.22 -12.74 3.49
CA MET A 424 -20.13 -11.77 4.11
C MET A 424 -21.58 -12.07 3.76
N GLY A 425 -21.87 -12.42 2.51
CA GLY A 425 -23.19 -12.87 2.07
C GLY A 425 -23.67 -14.08 2.85
N TYR A 426 -22.87 -15.14 3.01
CA TYR A 426 -23.22 -16.32 3.81
C TYR A 426 -23.47 -16.01 5.29
N LEU A 427 -22.86 -14.96 5.83
CA LEU A 427 -23.04 -14.54 7.22
C LEU A 427 -24.14 -13.51 7.41
N GLY A 428 -24.69 -12.93 6.32
CA GLY A 428 -25.65 -11.85 6.36
C GLY A 428 -25.08 -10.52 6.86
N ALA A 429 -23.78 -10.29 6.66
CA ALA A 429 -23.08 -9.07 7.06
C ALA A 429 -23.01 -8.08 5.89
N ARG A 430 -23.57 -6.87 6.06
CA ARG A 430 -23.49 -5.79 5.08
C ARG A 430 -22.16 -5.05 5.12
N THR A 431 -21.54 -5.01 6.28
CA THR A 431 -20.27 -4.30 6.54
C THR A 431 -19.29 -5.21 7.28
N ILE A 432 -17.99 -4.90 7.19
CA ILE A 432 -16.94 -5.63 7.94
C ILE A 432 -17.18 -5.52 9.44
N LYS A 433 -17.69 -4.39 9.91
CA LYS A 433 -17.97 -4.16 11.33
C LYS A 433 -19.02 -5.14 11.92
N GLU A 434 -19.93 -5.64 11.09
CA GLU A 434 -20.96 -6.60 11.53
C GLU A 434 -20.43 -8.04 11.65
N LEU A 435 -19.31 -8.38 10.99
CA LEU A 435 -18.80 -9.75 10.94
C LEU A 435 -18.58 -10.37 12.32
N PRO A 436 -17.94 -9.69 13.30
CA PRO A 436 -17.71 -10.28 14.63
C PRO A 436 -18.99 -10.64 15.39
N GLU A 437 -20.09 -9.93 15.12
CA GLU A 437 -21.37 -10.17 15.81
C GLU A 437 -22.16 -11.31 15.14
N LYS A 438 -22.01 -11.47 13.82
CA LYS A 438 -22.76 -12.45 13.04
C LYS A 438 -22.03 -13.78 12.88
N ALA A 439 -20.70 -13.80 13.04
CA ALA A 439 -19.91 -15.00 12.85
C ALA A 439 -19.93 -15.93 14.06
N ARG A 440 -20.04 -17.23 13.79
CA ARG A 440 -19.81 -18.29 14.77
C ARG A 440 -18.71 -19.21 14.25
N PHE A 441 -17.81 -19.59 15.15
CA PHE A 441 -16.72 -20.50 14.86
C PHE A 441 -16.99 -21.88 15.44
N VAL A 442 -16.54 -22.89 14.73
CA VAL A 442 -16.45 -24.28 15.22
C VAL A 442 -15.01 -24.75 15.11
N ARG A 443 -14.59 -25.57 16.05
CA ARG A 443 -13.30 -26.26 15.93
C ARG A 443 -13.46 -27.46 15.03
N ILE A 444 -12.48 -27.67 14.15
CA ILE A 444 -12.43 -28.84 13.28
C ILE A 444 -11.18 -29.66 13.56
N THR A 445 -11.26 -30.96 13.26
CA THR A 445 -10.13 -31.90 13.31
C THR A 445 -9.31 -31.82 11.99
N PRO A 446 -8.13 -32.47 11.93
CA PRO A 446 -7.44 -32.66 10.66
C PRO A 446 -8.30 -33.35 9.57
N ALA A 447 -9.21 -34.27 9.97
CA ALA A 447 -10.16 -34.88 9.05
C ALA A 447 -11.16 -33.85 8.48
N GLY A 448 -11.72 -32.99 9.34
CA GLY A 448 -12.58 -31.87 8.90
C GLY A 448 -11.83 -30.85 8.05
N LEU A 449 -10.52 -30.64 8.26
CA LEU A 449 -9.71 -29.80 7.39
C LEU A 449 -9.57 -30.42 5.99
N LYS A 450 -9.33 -31.75 5.89
CA LYS A 450 -9.26 -32.48 4.64
C LYS A 450 -10.60 -32.42 3.89
N GLU A 451 -11.72 -32.61 4.59
CA GLU A 451 -13.07 -32.48 4.02
C GLU A 451 -13.36 -31.06 3.50
N SER A 452 -12.80 -30.03 4.14
CA SER A 452 -12.98 -28.63 3.71
C SER A 452 -12.26 -28.27 2.43
N HIS A 453 -11.28 -29.07 2.00
CA HIS A 453 -10.62 -28.94 0.70
C HIS A 453 -11.25 -29.86 -0.34
N VAL A 454 -10.95 -29.61 -1.61
CA VAL A 454 -11.35 -30.52 -2.69
C VAL A 454 -10.77 -31.90 -2.40
N HIS A 455 -11.62 -32.92 -2.39
CA HIS A 455 -11.25 -34.32 -2.12
C HIS A 455 -12.02 -35.28 -3.04
N ASP A 456 -11.48 -36.48 -3.19
CA ASP A 456 -12.06 -37.59 -3.99
C ASP A 456 -12.29 -37.26 -5.47
N VAL A 457 -11.59 -36.26 -6.01
CA VAL A 457 -11.56 -35.88 -7.43
C VAL A 457 -10.16 -35.50 -7.86
N GLN A 458 -9.85 -35.67 -9.13
CA GLN A 458 -8.66 -35.13 -9.75
C GLN A 458 -8.99 -33.78 -10.39
N ILE A 459 -8.34 -32.71 -9.95
CA ILE A 459 -8.54 -31.39 -10.53
C ILE A 459 -7.91 -31.38 -11.92
N THR A 460 -8.72 -31.11 -12.95
CA THR A 460 -8.29 -30.98 -14.34
C THR A 460 -8.05 -29.53 -14.75
N GLU A 461 -8.70 -28.57 -14.05
CA GLU A 461 -8.54 -27.14 -14.25
C GLU A 461 -8.56 -26.44 -12.90
N GLU A 462 -7.48 -25.74 -12.55
CA GLU A 462 -7.38 -24.98 -11.31
C GLU A 462 -8.12 -23.64 -11.45
N PRO A 463 -9.08 -23.33 -10.57
CA PRO A 463 -9.70 -22.00 -10.55
C PRO A 463 -8.71 -20.95 -10.00
N PRO A 464 -8.85 -19.66 -10.39
CA PRO A 464 -7.88 -18.63 -10.06
C PRO A 464 -7.76 -18.32 -8.55
N ASN A 465 -8.69 -18.81 -7.74
CA ASN A 465 -8.77 -18.56 -6.29
C ASN A 465 -8.51 -19.80 -5.42
N TYR A 466 -8.19 -20.93 -6.01
CA TYR A 466 -7.84 -22.16 -5.32
C TYR A 466 -6.67 -22.88 -5.99
N ASN A 467 -5.55 -23.00 -5.28
CA ASN A 467 -4.43 -23.82 -5.69
C ASN A 467 -4.34 -25.04 -4.76
N VAL A 468 -4.00 -26.19 -5.30
CA VAL A 468 -3.76 -27.38 -4.50
C VAL A 468 -2.56 -27.13 -3.58
N PRO A 469 -2.67 -27.44 -2.27
CA PRO A 469 -1.60 -27.25 -1.29
C PRO A 469 -0.31 -28.01 -1.64
#